data_4f425a95ae077cd188c6792b6f0c58cd
#
_entry.id   4f425a95ae077cd188c6792b6f0c58cd
#
_cell.length_a   1.000
_cell.length_b   1.000
_cell.length_c   1.000
_cell.angle_alpha   90.00
_cell.angle_beta   90.00
_cell.angle_gamma   90.00
#
_symmetry.space_group_name_H-M   'P 1'
#
loop_
_entity.id
_entity.type
_entity.pdbx_description
1 polymer ?
#
loop_
_entity_poly.entity_id
_entity_poly.type
_entity_poly.pdbx_seq_one_letter_code
_entity_poly.pdbx_strand_id
1 'polypeptide(L)'
;MSKTLFVNGTLMKGLALHKNLEGAEFLGAFHTAPIYRIYSINDVHPGMYEVASGGVSVAGELYKMSDETWAKVEAGEPAHLYCGPVKLNNGRIVEGILYPADKIKPEHVDISRFGDWRVYMASKDK
;
A
#
# COMPACT_ATOMS: atom_id res chain seq x y z
N MET A 1 14.81 15.99 -7.56
CA MET A 1 14.59 14.68 -8.18
C MET A 1 13.21 14.18 -7.80
N SER A 2 12.66 13.26 -8.57
CA SER A 2 11.33 12.73 -8.29
C SER A 2 11.44 11.27 -7.86
N LYS A 3 10.40 10.81 -7.13
CA LYS A 3 10.27 9.41 -6.69
C LYS A 3 8.95 8.86 -7.18
N THR A 4 8.93 7.55 -7.44
CA THR A 4 7.71 6.84 -7.82
C THR A 4 7.31 5.93 -6.66
N LEU A 5 6.06 6.07 -6.19
CA LEU A 5 5.58 5.34 -5.03
C LEU A 5 4.30 4.58 -5.36
N PHE A 6 4.30 3.28 -5.03
CA PHE A 6 3.10 2.45 -5.11
C PHE A 6 2.38 2.52 -3.76
N VAL A 7 1.11 2.93 -3.76
CA VAL A 7 0.31 3.06 -2.54
C VAL A 7 -0.86 2.09 -2.62
N ASN A 8 -1.10 1.35 -1.55
CA ASN A 8 -2.12 0.32 -1.49
C ASN A 8 -3.09 0.51 -0.32
N GLY A 9 -3.07 1.66 0.31
CA GLY A 9 -3.87 1.94 1.49
C GLY A 9 -4.45 3.34 1.48
N THR A 10 -4.39 4.00 2.63
CA THR A 10 -5.09 5.26 2.87
C THR A 10 -4.59 6.45 2.05
N LEU A 11 -3.47 6.30 1.33
CA LEU A 11 -3.00 7.33 0.39
C LEU A 11 -3.71 7.28 -0.96
N MET A 12 -4.46 6.21 -1.25
CA MET A 12 -5.17 6.10 -2.53
C MET A 12 -6.29 7.14 -2.64
N LYS A 13 -6.70 7.42 -3.90
CA LYS A 13 -7.75 8.40 -4.17
C LYS A 13 -9.01 8.11 -3.35
N GLY A 14 -9.57 9.17 -2.77
CA GLY A 14 -10.80 9.09 -1.99
C GLY A 14 -10.61 8.61 -0.56
N LEU A 15 -9.39 8.35 -0.13
CA LEU A 15 -9.13 7.84 1.22
C LEU A 15 -8.48 8.90 2.11
N ALA A 16 -8.39 8.58 3.41
CA ALA A 16 -8.10 9.56 4.45
C ALA A 16 -6.78 10.34 4.26
N LEU A 17 -5.73 9.68 3.81
CA LEU A 17 -4.41 10.30 3.70
C LEU A 17 -4.06 10.75 2.28
N HIS A 18 -5.00 10.64 1.33
CA HIS A 18 -4.73 11.03 -0.06
C HIS A 18 -4.25 12.48 -0.18
N LYS A 19 -4.70 13.36 0.70
CA LYS A 19 -4.27 14.76 0.71
C LYS A 19 -2.75 14.91 0.84
N ASN A 20 -2.06 13.93 1.42
CA ASN A 20 -0.61 13.96 1.55
C ASN A 20 0.10 13.80 0.21
N LEU A 21 -0.63 13.39 -0.83
CA LEU A 21 -0.12 13.27 -2.20
C LEU A 21 -0.39 14.51 -3.05
N GLU A 22 -0.86 15.59 -2.45
CA GLU A 22 -1.12 16.83 -3.19
C GLU A 22 0.14 17.26 -3.95
N GLY A 23 -0.03 17.50 -5.25
CA GLY A 23 1.09 17.82 -6.13
C GLY A 23 1.74 16.62 -6.80
N ALA A 24 1.41 15.39 -6.38
CA ALA A 24 1.93 14.19 -7.02
C ALA A 24 1.20 13.91 -8.33
N GLU A 25 1.90 13.29 -9.28
CA GLU A 25 1.32 12.89 -10.55
C GLU A 25 0.79 11.46 -10.45
N PHE A 26 -0.49 11.28 -10.77
CA PHE A 26 -1.11 9.94 -10.80
C PHE A 26 -0.67 9.21 -12.08
N LEU A 27 0.00 8.09 -11.92
CA LEU A 27 0.52 7.30 -13.04
C LEU A 27 -0.39 6.14 -13.45
N GLY A 28 -1.39 5.81 -12.64
CA GLY A 28 -2.34 4.77 -12.97
C GLY A 28 -2.58 3.78 -11.85
N ALA A 29 -3.53 2.87 -12.08
CA ALA A 29 -3.79 1.76 -11.18
C ALA A 29 -2.91 0.58 -11.58
N PHE A 30 -2.33 -0.09 -10.59
CA PHE A 30 -1.43 -1.22 -10.82
C PHE A 30 -1.70 -2.33 -9.80
N HIS A 31 -1.19 -3.52 -10.10
CA HIS A 31 -1.21 -4.66 -9.17
C HIS A 31 0.22 -5.13 -8.94
N THR A 32 0.49 -5.63 -7.74
CA THR A 32 1.78 -6.27 -7.46
C THR A 32 1.87 -7.63 -8.13
N ALA A 33 3.09 -8.17 -8.22
CA ALA A 33 3.28 -9.59 -8.49
C ALA A 33 2.59 -10.40 -7.39
N PRO A 34 2.20 -11.68 -7.63
CA PRO A 34 1.44 -12.47 -6.66
C PRO A 34 2.35 -13.08 -5.57
N ILE A 35 3.09 -12.22 -4.89
CA ILE A 35 4.07 -12.63 -3.87
C ILE A 35 3.84 -11.94 -2.53
N TYR A 36 2.67 -11.31 -2.33
CA TYR A 36 2.39 -10.52 -1.13
C TYR A 36 1.17 -11.05 -0.38
N ARG A 37 1.16 -10.81 0.94
CA ARG A 37 -0.05 -10.93 1.76
C ARG A 37 -0.38 -9.53 2.28
N ILE A 38 -1.67 -9.27 2.51
CA ILE A 38 -2.13 -7.98 3.01
C ILE A 38 -3.12 -8.20 4.14
N TYR A 39 -2.95 -7.46 5.23
CA TYR A 39 -3.77 -7.54 6.43
C TYR A 39 -4.39 -6.19 6.74
N SER A 40 -5.56 -6.22 7.39
CA SER A 40 -6.14 -5.03 7.97
C SER A 40 -5.54 -4.82 9.35
N ILE A 41 -4.91 -3.67 9.56
CA ILE A 41 -4.32 -3.30 10.84
C ILE A 41 -5.36 -2.48 11.59
N ASN A 42 -6.21 -3.17 12.35
CA ASN A 42 -7.28 -2.57 13.15
C ASN A 42 -8.27 -1.73 12.34
N ASP A 43 -8.40 -2.01 11.04
CA ASP A 43 -9.25 -1.28 10.10
C ASP A 43 -8.87 0.20 9.95
N VAL A 44 -7.66 0.55 10.34
CA VAL A 44 -7.12 1.91 10.19
C VAL A 44 -6.32 2.03 8.90
N HIS A 45 -5.50 1.02 8.60
CA HIS A 45 -4.72 0.97 7.36
C HIS A 45 -4.34 -0.48 7.06
N PRO A 46 -3.94 -0.78 5.80
CA PRO A 46 -3.46 -2.13 5.50
C PRO A 46 -1.99 -2.28 5.88
N GLY A 47 -1.58 -3.54 6.05
CA GLY A 47 -0.18 -3.92 6.16
C GLY A 47 0.12 -4.99 5.13
N MET A 48 1.08 -4.74 4.24
CA MET A 48 1.47 -5.65 3.17
C MET A 48 2.92 -6.07 3.34
N TYR A 49 3.20 -7.34 3.09
CA TYR A 49 4.58 -7.85 3.11
C TYR A 49 4.75 -9.01 2.14
N GLU A 50 5.99 -9.21 1.71
CA GLU A 50 6.33 -10.28 0.76
C GLU A 50 6.43 -11.63 1.46
N VAL A 51 5.97 -12.70 0.78
CA VAL A 51 6.03 -14.07 1.30
C VAL A 51 6.70 -14.98 0.28
N ALA A 52 7.25 -16.09 0.77
CA ALA A 52 7.91 -17.09 -0.07
C ALA A 52 6.89 -17.97 -0.82
N SER A 53 5.69 -18.13 -0.28
CA SER A 53 4.63 -18.92 -0.90
C SER A 53 3.27 -18.39 -0.43
N GLY A 54 2.22 -18.69 -1.19
CA GLY A 54 0.86 -18.29 -0.82
C GLY A 54 0.57 -16.81 -1.00
N GLY A 55 1.35 -16.12 -1.82
CA GLY A 55 1.15 -14.70 -2.08
C GLY A 55 0.04 -14.42 -3.08
N VAL A 56 -0.46 -13.19 -3.07
CA VAL A 56 -1.48 -12.71 -4.00
C VAL A 56 -1.03 -11.39 -4.59
N SER A 57 -1.64 -11.00 -5.72
CA SER A 57 -1.48 -9.66 -6.29
C SER A 57 -2.32 -8.68 -5.48
N VAL A 58 -1.75 -7.53 -5.15
CA VAL A 58 -2.43 -6.49 -4.38
C VAL A 58 -2.63 -5.28 -5.27
N ALA A 59 -3.85 -4.77 -5.32
CA ALA A 59 -4.19 -3.59 -6.12
C ALA A 59 -3.77 -2.31 -5.40
N GLY A 60 -3.36 -1.32 -6.19
CA GLY A 60 -2.99 -0.02 -5.66
C GLY A 60 -2.85 1.01 -6.75
N GLU A 61 -2.23 2.13 -6.41
CA GLU A 61 -2.04 3.24 -7.34
C GLU A 61 -0.58 3.67 -7.32
N LEU A 62 -0.10 4.14 -8.48
CA LEU A 62 1.27 4.57 -8.65
C LEU A 62 1.30 6.08 -8.83
N TYR A 63 2.17 6.75 -8.07
CA TYR A 63 2.31 8.21 -8.09
C TYR A 63 3.77 8.59 -8.26
N LYS A 64 4.00 9.67 -9.03
CA LYS A 64 5.31 10.29 -9.15
C LYS A 64 5.28 11.61 -8.40
N MET A 65 6.28 11.86 -7.57
CA MET A 65 6.28 13.02 -6.68
C MET A 65 7.67 13.58 -6.48
N SER A 66 7.71 14.86 -6.08
CA SER A 66 8.96 15.53 -5.72
C SER A 66 9.46 15.00 -4.38
N ASP A 67 10.74 15.29 -4.07
CA ASP A 67 11.30 14.93 -2.77
C ASP A 67 10.57 15.61 -1.62
N GLU A 68 10.02 16.80 -1.83
CA GLU A 68 9.22 17.49 -0.81
C GLU A 68 7.93 16.75 -0.49
N THR A 69 7.21 16.31 -1.53
CA THR A 69 5.98 15.53 -1.34
C THR A 69 6.29 14.19 -0.69
N TRP A 70 7.40 13.56 -1.10
CA TRP A 70 7.86 12.30 -0.50
C TRP A 70 8.07 12.47 1.01
N ALA A 71 8.73 13.55 1.43
CA ALA A 71 8.97 13.81 2.85
C ALA A 71 7.66 13.97 3.64
N LYS A 72 6.65 14.61 3.05
CA LYS A 72 5.33 14.73 3.68
C LYS A 72 4.65 13.37 3.83
N VAL A 73 4.76 12.52 2.81
CA VAL A 73 4.20 11.17 2.85
C VAL A 73 4.84 10.37 3.97
N GLU A 74 6.18 10.38 4.04
CA GLU A 74 6.90 9.64 5.08
C GLU A 74 6.53 10.14 6.48
N ALA A 75 6.43 11.46 6.65
CA ALA A 75 6.11 12.05 7.95
C ALA A 75 4.68 11.71 8.41
N GLY A 76 3.76 11.50 7.46
CA GLY A 76 2.37 11.21 7.76
C GLY A 76 2.03 9.72 7.87
N GLU A 77 3.00 8.83 7.69
CA GLU A 77 2.71 7.40 7.71
C GLU A 77 2.41 6.89 9.12
N PRO A 78 1.44 5.97 9.26
CA PRO A 78 1.19 5.30 10.53
C PRO A 78 2.41 4.53 11.04
N ALA A 79 2.41 4.24 12.33
CA ALA A 79 3.50 3.50 12.98
C ALA A 79 3.75 2.16 12.28
N HIS A 80 5.01 1.75 12.23
CA HIS A 80 5.51 0.50 11.66
C HIS A 80 5.54 0.45 10.14
N LEU A 81 4.81 1.30 9.43
CA LEU A 81 4.89 1.34 7.97
C LEU A 81 6.24 1.87 7.53
N TYR A 82 6.78 1.29 6.48
CA TYR A 82 8.07 1.72 5.93
C TYR A 82 8.04 1.62 4.40
N CYS A 83 8.94 2.37 3.76
CA CYS A 83 9.09 2.33 2.30
C CYS A 83 10.12 1.28 1.92
N GLY A 84 9.83 0.48 0.92
CA GLY A 84 10.74 -0.53 0.43
C GLY A 84 10.39 -0.97 -0.99
N PRO A 85 11.20 -1.85 -1.59
CA PRO A 85 10.95 -2.27 -2.96
C PRO A 85 9.71 -3.14 -3.08
N VAL A 86 8.85 -2.82 -4.04
CA VAL A 86 7.64 -3.59 -4.36
C VAL A 86 7.70 -3.98 -5.83
N LYS A 87 7.51 -5.27 -6.11
CA LYS A 87 7.50 -5.78 -7.48
C LYS A 87 6.07 -5.74 -8.01
N LEU A 88 5.89 -5.09 -9.15
CA LEU A 88 4.61 -5.05 -9.84
C LEU A 88 4.44 -6.28 -10.73
N ASN A 89 3.20 -6.55 -11.15
CA ASN A 89 2.90 -7.73 -11.95
C ASN A 89 3.51 -7.70 -13.36
N ASN A 90 3.99 -6.54 -13.79
CA ASN A 90 4.71 -6.40 -15.06
C ASN A 90 6.22 -6.58 -14.91
N GLY A 91 6.69 -6.95 -13.72
CA GLY A 91 8.10 -7.15 -13.41
C GLY A 91 8.84 -5.91 -12.97
N ARG A 92 8.23 -4.73 -13.05
CA ARG A 92 8.84 -3.48 -12.63
C ARG A 92 8.94 -3.42 -11.09
N ILE A 93 10.06 -2.91 -10.59
CA ILE A 93 10.25 -2.71 -9.15
C ILE A 93 10.19 -1.22 -8.85
N VAL A 94 9.33 -0.85 -7.90
CA VAL A 94 9.15 0.54 -7.48
C VAL A 94 9.21 0.62 -5.95
N GLU A 95 9.28 1.83 -5.41
CA GLU A 95 9.12 2.02 -3.97
C GLU A 95 7.65 1.82 -3.61
N GLY A 96 7.40 1.20 -2.47
CA GLY A 96 6.04 0.99 -1.99
C GLY A 96 5.98 1.07 -0.47
N ILE A 97 4.76 0.99 0.05
CA ILE A 97 4.52 1.05 1.50
C ILE A 97 4.35 -0.39 2.01
N LEU A 98 5.22 -0.79 2.92
CA LEU A 98 5.27 -2.15 3.47
C LEU A 98 5.08 -2.13 4.98
N TYR A 99 4.74 -3.31 5.53
CA TYR A 99 4.54 -3.50 6.96
C TYR A 99 5.38 -4.70 7.42
N PRO A 100 6.07 -4.62 8.57
CA PRO A 100 6.90 -5.74 9.03
C PRO A 100 6.03 -6.96 9.35
N ALA A 101 6.38 -8.12 8.80
CA ALA A 101 5.62 -9.36 9.03
C ALA A 101 5.58 -9.73 10.51
N ASP A 102 6.64 -9.44 11.26
CA ASP A 102 6.74 -9.77 12.68
C ASP A 102 5.85 -8.88 13.56
N LYS A 103 5.24 -7.83 13.01
CA LYS A 103 4.29 -6.97 13.73
C LYS A 103 2.84 -7.36 13.50
N ILE A 104 2.58 -8.37 12.65
CA ILE A 104 1.23 -8.89 12.45
C ILE A 104 0.82 -9.67 13.70
N LYS A 105 -0.36 -9.36 14.23
CA LYS A 105 -0.89 -9.94 15.45
C LYS A 105 -2.14 -10.77 15.17
N PRO A 106 -2.54 -11.67 16.09
CA PRO A 106 -3.74 -12.50 15.88
C PRO A 106 -5.03 -11.72 15.64
N GLU A 107 -5.14 -10.50 16.20
CA GLU A 107 -6.33 -9.66 16.00
C GLU A 107 -6.37 -9.00 14.61
N HIS A 108 -5.25 -8.97 13.90
CA HIS A 108 -5.23 -8.40 12.54
C HIS A 108 -5.88 -9.37 11.56
N VAL A 109 -6.69 -8.84 10.64
CA VAL A 109 -7.48 -9.64 9.71
C VAL A 109 -6.75 -9.79 8.38
N ASP A 110 -6.56 -11.03 7.93
CA ASP A 110 -5.99 -11.30 6.60
C ASP A 110 -7.04 -10.95 5.55
N ILE A 111 -6.74 -9.94 4.74
CA ILE A 111 -7.63 -9.49 3.68
C ILE A 111 -7.08 -9.79 2.29
N SER A 112 -6.12 -10.71 2.20
CA SER A 112 -5.47 -11.06 0.94
C SER A 112 -6.46 -11.57 -0.11
N ARG A 113 -7.55 -12.21 0.31
CA ARG A 113 -8.58 -12.67 -0.62
C ARG A 113 -9.25 -11.53 -1.39
N PHE A 114 -9.27 -10.32 -0.80
CA PHE A 114 -9.81 -9.14 -1.47
C PHE A 114 -8.77 -8.52 -2.42
N GLY A 115 -7.49 -8.61 -2.06
CA GLY A 115 -6.40 -8.06 -2.87
C GLY A 115 -6.44 -6.56 -3.06
N ASP A 116 -7.26 -5.85 -2.28
CA ASP A 116 -7.46 -4.41 -2.41
C ASP A 116 -8.10 -3.88 -1.13
N TRP A 117 -7.41 -2.94 -0.49
CA TRP A 117 -7.89 -2.30 0.75
C TRP A 117 -9.28 -1.69 0.57
N ARG A 118 -9.50 -1.04 -0.59
CA ARG A 118 -10.79 -0.37 -0.88
C ARG A 118 -11.93 -1.37 -0.95
N VAL A 119 -11.68 -2.54 -1.57
CA VAL A 119 -12.70 -3.60 -1.68
C VAL A 119 -13.05 -4.15 -0.30
N TYR A 120 -12.04 -4.38 0.53
CA TYR A 120 -12.27 -4.86 1.89
C TYR A 120 -13.11 -3.85 2.69
N MET A 121 -12.71 -2.58 2.67
CA MET A 121 -13.43 -1.55 3.43
C MET A 121 -14.87 -1.38 2.93
N ALA A 122 -15.09 -1.45 1.62
CA ALA A 122 -16.43 -1.37 1.06
C ALA A 122 -17.30 -2.55 1.51
N SER A 123 -16.72 -3.73 1.71
CA SER A 123 -17.46 -4.92 2.14
C SER A 123 -18.02 -4.77 3.54
N LYS A 124 -17.43 -3.89 4.36
CA LYS A 124 -17.88 -3.68 5.75
C LYS A 124 -19.12 -2.79 5.85
N ASP A 125 -19.45 -2.06 4.78
CA ASP A 125 -20.61 -1.17 4.75
C ASP A 125 -21.91 -1.90 4.41
N LYS A 126 -21.86 -3.20 4.24
CA LYS A 126 -23.02 -4.02 3.85
C LYS A 126 -23.59 -4.81 5.01
#